data_f1506d5c0b3452218513766576f9dfc4
#
_entry.id   f1506d5c0b3452218513766576f9dfc4
#
_cell.length_a   1.000
_cell.length_b   1.000
_cell.length_c   1.000
_cell.angle_alpha   90.00
_cell.angle_beta   90.00
_cell.angle_gamma   90.00
#
_symmetry.space_group_name_H-M   'P 1'
#
loop_
_entity.id
_entity.type
_entity.pdbx_description
1 polymer ?
#
loop_
_entity_poly.entity_id
_entity_poly.type
_entity_poly.pdbx_seq_one_letter_code
_entity_poly.pdbx_strand_id
1 'polypeptide(L)'
;MITRYLTQELNPITDKMDFINTYINANSSRNYGAEFTYTNNLKKWWDLTADLNFYNSKIDVNESVKTDAMWTVFGKLNNTFNIKNNWNFQLAFEYQGKTNMPVTQNQSFGPPMNQAQSSSQGYIKPFYGVDLAIKKSFLKNQAASVTLAVNDIFRSRGNTVVSSGEGFSQTYYRLSNPQLVKLNLSYRFGKMDMNMFKKNKNQNAMEGIQMQ
;
A
#
# COMPACT_ATOMS: atom_id res chain seq x y z
N MET A 1 19.50 13.34 6.76
CA MET A 1 18.25 13.07 6.02
C MET A 1 17.34 14.27 6.22
N ILE A 2 16.80 14.85 5.13
CA ILE A 2 15.93 16.04 5.23
C ILE A 2 14.49 15.58 5.39
N THR A 3 13.80 16.09 6.40
CA THR A 3 12.39 15.80 6.65
C THR A 3 11.61 17.08 6.89
N ARG A 4 10.31 17.03 6.62
CA ARG A 4 9.41 18.14 6.95
C ARG A 4 9.10 18.16 8.44
N TYR A 5 9.06 19.34 8.97
CA TYR A 5 8.79 19.63 10.37
C TYR A 5 7.74 20.73 10.48
N LEU A 6 6.71 20.50 11.27
CA LEU A 6 5.70 21.49 11.59
C LEU A 6 6.06 22.16 12.92
N THR A 7 6.18 23.47 12.93
CA THR A 7 6.46 24.27 14.13
C THR A 7 5.50 25.44 14.20
N GLN A 8 5.47 26.09 15.35
CA GLN A 8 4.76 27.36 15.54
C GLN A 8 5.77 28.48 15.67
N GLU A 9 5.52 29.57 14.96
CA GLU A 9 6.29 30.81 15.12
C GLU A 9 5.34 32.00 15.34
N LEU A 10 5.79 32.95 16.14
CA LEU A 10 5.04 34.18 16.37
C LEU A 10 5.07 35.03 15.09
N ASN A 11 3.90 35.31 14.54
CA ASN A 11 3.78 36.25 13.42
C ASN A 11 3.93 37.68 13.93
N PRO A 12 4.98 38.41 13.53
CA PRO A 12 5.28 39.73 14.06
C PRO A 12 4.23 40.80 13.63
N ILE A 13 3.39 40.48 12.65
CA ILE A 13 2.36 41.42 12.13
C ILE A 13 1.04 41.24 12.88
N THR A 14 0.67 40.01 13.16
CA THR A 14 -0.63 39.67 13.76
C THR A 14 -0.58 39.38 15.25
N ASP A 15 0.63 39.26 15.79
CA ASP A 15 0.91 38.87 17.20
C ASP A 15 0.25 37.54 17.59
N LYS A 16 0.12 36.62 16.58
CA LYS A 16 -0.44 35.29 16.74
C LYS A 16 0.57 34.22 16.35
N MET A 17 0.39 33.03 16.91
CA MET A 17 1.18 31.86 16.53
C MET A 17 0.68 31.29 15.21
N ASP A 18 1.53 31.30 14.21
CA ASP A 18 1.27 30.69 12.90
C ASP A 18 1.96 29.32 12.79
N PHE A 19 1.32 28.39 12.08
CA PHE A 19 1.92 27.10 11.76
C PHE A 19 2.82 27.20 10.54
N ILE A 20 4.09 26.91 10.73
CA ILE A 20 5.09 26.94 9.64
C ILE A 20 5.58 25.53 9.34
N ASN A 21 5.51 25.15 8.07
CA ASN A 21 6.16 23.95 7.57
C ASN A 21 7.59 24.30 7.15
N THR A 22 8.55 23.72 7.84
CA THR A 22 9.97 23.88 7.56
C THR A 22 10.62 22.53 7.25
N TYR A 23 11.87 22.56 6.87
CA TYR A 23 12.68 21.38 6.63
C TYR A 23 13.79 21.32 7.67
N ILE A 24 13.96 20.17 8.27
CA ILE A 24 15.05 19.91 9.20
C ILE A 24 15.82 18.65 8.79
N ASN A 25 17.05 18.57 9.21
CA ASN A 25 17.85 17.37 9.06
C ASN A 25 17.47 16.39 10.19
N ALA A 26 16.83 15.26 9.80
CA ALA A 26 16.65 14.17 10.74
C ALA A 26 17.98 13.49 11.04
N ASN A 27 18.27 13.28 12.32
CA ASN A 27 19.52 12.67 12.76
C ASN A 27 19.61 11.21 12.38
N SER A 28 18.56 10.43 12.64
CA SER A 28 18.51 9.01 12.28
C SER A 28 17.10 8.47 12.11
N SER A 29 16.96 7.45 11.28
CA SER A 29 15.78 6.60 11.20
C SER A 29 16.23 5.15 11.21
N ARG A 30 15.66 4.35 12.10
CA ARG A 30 15.96 2.93 12.24
C ARG A 30 14.70 2.13 12.10
N ASN A 31 14.73 1.13 11.21
CA ASN A 31 13.67 0.16 11.05
C ASN A 31 14.29 -1.24 11.09
N TYR A 32 13.74 -2.11 11.91
CA TYR A 32 14.11 -3.51 11.94
C TYR A 32 12.90 -4.37 12.28
N GLY A 33 12.86 -5.58 11.74
CA GLY A 33 11.71 -6.44 11.92
C GLY A 33 11.83 -7.75 11.18
N ALA A 34 10.72 -8.45 11.06
CA ALA A 34 10.59 -9.69 10.34
C ALA A 34 9.36 -9.65 9.44
N GLU A 35 9.50 -10.27 8.28
CA GLU A 35 8.45 -10.46 7.30
C GLU A 35 8.24 -11.95 7.07
N PHE A 36 6.99 -12.37 7.08
CA PHE A 36 6.59 -13.75 6.84
C PHE A 36 5.55 -13.77 5.73
N THR A 37 5.82 -14.55 4.69
CA THR A 37 4.87 -14.82 3.62
C THR A 37 4.59 -16.32 3.58
N TYR A 38 3.32 -16.66 3.64
CA TYR A 38 2.84 -18.02 3.52
C TYR A 38 1.86 -18.12 2.36
N THR A 39 2.17 -19.00 1.40
CA THR A 39 1.29 -19.29 0.26
C THR A 39 1.06 -20.79 0.19
N ASN A 40 -0.19 -21.20 0.17
CA ASN A 40 -0.56 -22.61 0.10
C ASN A 40 -1.92 -22.82 -0.57
N ASN A 41 -2.04 -23.93 -1.27
CA ASN A 41 -3.29 -24.49 -1.76
C ASN A 41 -3.87 -25.40 -0.69
N LEU A 42 -4.63 -24.85 0.26
CA LEU A 42 -5.18 -25.58 1.40
C LEU A 42 -6.12 -26.71 0.96
N LYS A 43 -6.82 -26.48 -0.14
CA LYS A 43 -7.68 -27.45 -0.84
C LYS A 43 -7.56 -27.22 -2.35
N LYS A 44 -7.99 -28.18 -3.17
CA LYS A 44 -8.05 -28.04 -4.63
C LYS A 44 -8.87 -26.83 -5.11
N TRP A 45 -9.71 -26.31 -4.23
CA TRP A 45 -10.61 -25.19 -4.52
C TRP A 45 -10.32 -23.96 -3.64
N TRP A 46 -9.31 -24.00 -2.75
CA TRP A 46 -8.99 -22.92 -1.82
C TRP A 46 -7.49 -22.63 -1.79
N ASP A 47 -7.14 -21.45 -2.32
CA ASP A 47 -5.80 -20.89 -2.30
C ASP A 47 -5.73 -19.80 -1.24
N LEU A 48 -4.69 -19.83 -0.42
CA LEU A 48 -4.44 -18.86 0.64
C LEU A 48 -3.06 -18.24 0.46
N THR A 49 -3.00 -16.91 0.54
CA THR A 49 -1.75 -16.17 0.76
C THR A 49 -1.91 -15.29 1.98
N ALA A 50 -0.99 -15.41 2.91
CA ALA A 50 -0.91 -14.62 4.13
C ALA A 50 0.45 -13.94 4.20
N ASP A 51 0.45 -12.63 4.39
CA ASP A 51 1.63 -11.81 4.61
C ASP A 51 1.53 -11.18 5.99
N LEU A 52 2.59 -11.27 6.76
CA LEU A 52 2.71 -10.67 8.08
C LEU A 52 4.05 -9.96 8.20
N ASN A 53 4.00 -8.67 8.44
CA ASN A 53 5.16 -7.83 8.73
C ASN A 53 5.07 -7.35 10.18
N PHE A 54 6.13 -7.56 10.92
CA PHE A 54 6.29 -7.11 12.28
C PHE A 54 7.61 -6.35 12.40
N TYR A 55 7.55 -5.05 12.65
CA TYR A 55 8.73 -4.22 12.67
C TYR A 55 8.68 -3.14 13.74
N ASN A 56 9.86 -2.74 14.19
CA ASN A 56 10.06 -1.60 15.06
C ASN A 56 10.58 -0.44 14.22
N SER A 57 10.00 0.73 14.41
CA SER A 57 10.48 1.97 13.78
C SER A 57 10.76 3.03 14.84
N LYS A 58 11.90 3.69 14.70
CA LYS A 58 12.29 4.84 15.51
C LYS A 58 12.83 5.92 14.62
N ILE A 59 12.40 7.15 14.83
CA ILE A 59 12.82 8.32 14.07
C ILE A 59 13.31 9.35 15.08
N ASP A 60 14.59 9.71 15.00
CA ASP A 60 15.20 10.78 15.79
C ASP A 60 15.36 11.99 14.85
N VAL A 61 14.53 13.00 15.04
CA VAL A 61 14.48 14.18 14.17
C VAL A 61 15.58 15.18 14.57
N ASN A 62 15.62 15.55 15.85
CA ASN A 62 16.67 16.38 16.47
C ASN A 62 16.70 16.10 17.99
N GLU A 63 17.52 16.84 18.72
CA GLU A 63 17.63 16.67 20.18
C GLU A 63 16.32 16.96 20.92
N SER A 64 15.50 17.87 20.38
CA SER A 64 14.23 18.29 20.99
C SER A 64 13.03 17.45 20.54
N VAL A 65 13.11 16.80 19.38
CA VAL A 65 12.02 16.00 18.79
C VAL A 65 12.48 14.58 18.56
N LYS A 66 12.17 13.73 19.53
CA LYS A 66 12.37 12.27 19.44
C LYS A 66 11.02 11.59 19.36
N THR A 67 10.87 10.70 18.40
CA THR A 67 9.71 9.80 18.38
C THR A 67 10.05 8.56 19.18
N ASP A 68 9.11 8.07 19.96
CA ASP A 68 9.27 6.79 20.64
C ASP A 68 9.39 5.65 19.62
N ALA A 69 10.21 4.69 19.98
CA ALA A 69 10.29 3.45 19.20
C ALA A 69 8.94 2.75 19.22
N MET A 70 8.41 2.45 18.05
CA MET A 70 7.08 1.88 17.90
C MET A 70 7.11 0.55 17.17
N TRP A 71 6.52 -0.46 17.79
CA TRP A 71 6.24 -1.73 17.12
C TRP A 71 4.95 -1.66 16.31
N THR A 72 5.07 -2.05 15.06
CA THR A 72 3.96 -2.06 14.10
C THR A 72 3.78 -3.47 13.58
N VAL A 73 2.53 -3.87 13.45
CA VAL A 73 2.10 -5.08 12.75
C VAL A 73 1.35 -4.68 11.50
N PHE A 74 1.72 -5.23 10.37
CA PHE A 74 0.94 -5.19 9.14
C PHE A 74 0.63 -6.62 8.73
N GLY A 75 -0.63 -6.89 8.43
CA GLY A 75 -1.09 -8.21 7.99
C GLY A 75 -1.97 -8.11 6.76
N LYS A 76 -1.78 -9.02 5.82
CA LYS A 76 -2.62 -9.18 4.65
C LYS A 76 -2.97 -10.64 4.45
N LEU A 77 -4.24 -10.92 4.21
CA LEU A 77 -4.75 -12.26 3.98
C LEU A 77 -5.57 -12.26 2.71
N ASN A 78 -5.15 -13.04 1.72
CA ASN A 78 -5.86 -13.21 0.46
C ASN A 78 -6.35 -14.65 0.36
N ASN A 79 -7.65 -14.80 0.18
CA ASN A 79 -8.30 -16.09 -0.05
C ASN A 79 -8.90 -16.11 -1.45
N THR A 80 -8.66 -17.18 -2.17
CA THR A 80 -9.26 -17.43 -3.47
C THR A 80 -9.97 -18.79 -3.43
N PHE A 81 -11.25 -18.79 -3.73
CA PHE A 81 -12.09 -19.97 -3.74
C PHE A 81 -12.54 -20.28 -5.17
N ASN A 82 -12.02 -21.36 -5.74
CA ASN A 82 -12.34 -21.84 -7.06
C ASN A 82 -13.47 -22.88 -6.96
N ILE A 83 -14.70 -22.47 -7.23
CA ILE A 83 -15.89 -23.30 -7.06
C ILE A 83 -16.31 -23.91 -8.41
N LYS A 84 -17.08 -24.99 -8.35
CA LYS A 84 -17.63 -25.65 -9.53
C LYS A 84 -18.33 -24.66 -10.47
N ASN A 85 -18.43 -25.01 -11.74
CA ASN A 85 -19.06 -24.19 -12.77
C ASN A 85 -18.36 -22.85 -13.03
N ASN A 86 -17.03 -22.79 -12.89
CA ASN A 86 -16.20 -21.61 -13.19
C ASN A 86 -16.56 -20.35 -12.38
N TRP A 87 -16.99 -20.53 -11.14
CA TRP A 87 -17.09 -19.46 -10.15
C TRP A 87 -15.78 -19.32 -9.40
N ASN A 88 -15.35 -18.09 -9.21
CA ASN A 88 -14.19 -17.73 -8.39
C ASN A 88 -14.61 -16.62 -7.42
N PHE A 89 -14.37 -16.83 -6.14
CA PHE A 89 -14.61 -15.86 -5.08
C PHE A 89 -13.26 -15.47 -4.50
N GLN A 90 -13.06 -14.18 -4.28
CA GLN A 90 -11.85 -13.66 -3.65
C GLN A 90 -12.26 -12.82 -2.45
N LEU A 91 -11.61 -13.09 -1.32
CA LEU A 91 -11.77 -12.33 -0.08
C LEU A 91 -10.38 -11.90 0.38
N ALA A 92 -10.16 -10.60 0.41
CA ALA A 92 -8.94 -10.03 0.93
C ALA A 92 -9.22 -9.29 2.23
N PHE A 93 -8.35 -9.48 3.20
CA PHE A 93 -8.32 -8.76 4.46
C PHE A 93 -6.96 -8.11 4.64
N GLU A 94 -6.95 -6.87 5.09
CA GLU A 94 -5.76 -6.10 5.39
C GLU A 94 -5.91 -5.44 6.76
N TYR A 95 -4.85 -5.49 7.55
CA TYR A 95 -4.77 -4.80 8.84
C TYR A 95 -3.43 -4.08 8.94
N GLN A 96 -3.48 -2.82 9.35
CA GLN A 96 -2.30 -2.06 9.72
C GLN A 96 -2.45 -1.59 11.16
N GLY A 97 -1.49 -1.94 12.00
CA GLY A 97 -1.37 -1.44 13.35
C GLY A 97 -0.94 0.03 13.38
N LYS A 98 -0.90 0.61 14.57
CA LYS A 98 -0.33 1.94 14.79
C LYS A 98 1.11 1.98 14.27
N THR A 99 1.46 3.01 13.49
CA THR A 99 2.81 3.15 12.93
C THR A 99 3.28 4.59 12.97
N ASN A 100 4.58 4.79 13.13
CA ASN A 100 5.19 6.11 12.98
C ASN A 100 5.01 6.63 11.56
N MET A 101 4.91 7.93 11.42
CA MET A 101 4.86 8.53 10.08
C MET A 101 6.17 8.29 9.34
N PRO A 102 6.10 7.86 8.06
CA PRO A 102 7.30 7.63 7.29
C PRO A 102 8.03 8.94 7.02
N VAL A 103 9.35 8.92 7.10
CA VAL A 103 10.18 10.02 6.67
C VAL A 103 10.24 9.97 5.14
N THR A 104 9.53 10.86 4.49
CA THR A 104 9.51 10.92 3.01
C THR A 104 10.68 11.73 2.50
N GLN A 105 11.54 11.11 1.69
CA GLN A 105 12.63 11.79 0.98
C GLN A 105 12.18 12.53 -0.29
N ASN A 106 10.98 12.24 -0.77
CA ASN A 106 10.50 12.79 -2.03
C ASN A 106 9.83 14.14 -1.81
N GLN A 107 10.41 15.15 -2.40
CA GLN A 107 9.77 16.45 -2.65
C GLN A 107 8.66 16.24 -3.68
N SER A 108 7.50 15.80 -3.24
CA SER A 108 6.34 15.80 -4.11
C SER A 108 5.87 17.23 -4.27
N PHE A 109 6.10 17.81 -5.46
CA PHE A 109 5.44 19.03 -5.89
C PHE A 109 3.95 18.74 -6.06
N GLY A 110 3.20 18.90 -4.99
CA GLY A 110 1.76 18.72 -4.98
C GLY A 110 1.05 19.87 -4.27
N PRO A 111 -0.26 19.99 -4.42
CA PRO A 111 -1.04 21.01 -3.73
C PRO A 111 -0.77 20.99 -2.21
N PRO A 112 -0.88 22.12 -1.51
CA PRO A 112 -0.57 22.26 -0.08
C PRO A 112 -1.28 21.26 0.84
N MET A 113 -2.40 20.71 0.41
CA MET A 113 -3.17 19.70 1.16
C MET A 113 -2.44 18.37 1.37
N ASN A 114 -1.47 18.04 0.53
CA ASN A 114 -0.66 16.83 0.70
C ASN A 114 0.57 17.06 1.60
N GLN A 115 0.84 18.31 1.96
CA GLN A 115 2.05 18.69 2.68
C GLN A 115 1.95 18.45 4.19
N ALA A 116 0.77 18.57 4.78
CA ALA A 116 0.55 18.33 6.21
C ALA A 116 0.76 16.85 6.61
N GLN A 117 0.66 15.92 5.65
CA GLN A 117 0.82 14.48 5.89
C GLN A 117 2.27 14.00 5.93
N SER A 118 3.23 14.83 5.58
CA SER A 118 4.63 14.41 5.43
C SER A 118 5.55 14.87 6.55
N SER A 119 4.99 15.40 7.65
CA SER A 119 5.79 15.70 8.83
C SER A 119 6.13 14.40 9.56
N SER A 120 7.38 14.25 9.98
CA SER A 120 7.83 13.06 10.75
C SER A 120 7.39 13.04 12.21
N GLN A 121 6.52 13.99 12.59
CA GLN A 121 6.03 14.16 13.95
C GLN A 121 4.66 13.52 14.09
N GLY A 122 4.61 12.34 14.70
CA GLY A 122 3.33 11.69 14.99
C GLY A 122 3.21 10.28 14.48
N TYR A 123 1.98 9.81 14.37
CA TYR A 123 1.68 8.43 14.02
C TYR A 123 0.40 8.31 13.19
N ILE A 124 0.30 7.19 12.51
CA ILE A 124 -0.91 6.76 11.82
C ILE A 124 -1.68 5.80 12.73
N LYS A 125 -2.98 6.05 12.93
CA LYS A 125 -3.85 5.15 13.71
C LYS A 125 -4.06 3.82 13.00
N PRO A 126 -4.33 2.74 13.74
CA PRO A 126 -4.66 1.45 13.13
C PRO A 126 -5.88 1.57 12.22
N PHE A 127 -5.87 0.77 11.16
CA PHE A 127 -7.03 0.56 10.29
C PHE A 127 -7.07 -0.87 9.76
N TYR A 128 -8.21 -1.27 9.23
CA TYR A 128 -8.37 -2.51 8.50
C TYR A 128 -9.20 -2.30 7.24
N GLY A 129 -9.12 -3.23 6.32
CA GLY A 129 -9.92 -3.22 5.11
C GLY A 129 -10.32 -4.62 4.68
N VAL A 130 -11.49 -4.75 4.08
CA VAL A 130 -11.98 -6.01 3.52
C VAL A 130 -12.45 -5.78 2.11
N ASP A 131 -11.91 -6.54 1.17
CA ASP A 131 -12.28 -6.51 -0.24
C ASP A 131 -12.91 -7.84 -0.64
N LEU A 132 -13.93 -7.78 -1.46
CA LEU A 132 -14.62 -8.95 -2.00
C LEU A 132 -14.68 -8.86 -3.53
N ALA A 133 -14.41 -9.97 -4.21
CA ALA A 133 -14.66 -10.08 -5.64
C ALA A 133 -15.29 -11.43 -5.99
N ILE A 134 -16.22 -11.40 -6.93
CA ILE A 134 -16.91 -12.56 -7.47
C ILE A 134 -16.74 -12.54 -8.98
N LYS A 135 -16.14 -13.60 -9.52
CA LYS A 135 -15.94 -13.79 -10.94
C LYS A 135 -16.69 -15.00 -11.43
N LYS A 136 -17.40 -14.85 -12.54
CA LYS A 136 -18.01 -15.93 -13.29
C LYS A 136 -17.40 -15.97 -14.69
N SER A 137 -16.82 -17.13 -15.04
CA SER A 137 -16.35 -17.38 -16.40
C SER A 137 -17.35 -18.26 -17.14
N PHE A 138 -17.57 -17.98 -18.41
CA PHE A 138 -18.54 -18.66 -19.26
C PHE A 138 -18.03 -18.71 -20.72
N LEU A 139 -18.81 -19.28 -21.60
CA LEU A 139 -18.49 -19.66 -22.98
C LEU A 139 -17.41 -20.75 -23.06
N LYS A 140 -17.24 -21.28 -24.30
CA LYS A 140 -16.26 -22.32 -24.58
C LYS A 140 -14.86 -21.84 -24.25
N ASN A 141 -14.09 -22.65 -23.54
CA ASN A 141 -12.73 -22.32 -23.06
C ASN A 141 -12.69 -21.10 -22.15
N GLN A 142 -13.77 -20.79 -21.42
CA GLN A 142 -13.86 -19.64 -20.52
C GLN A 142 -13.51 -18.31 -21.22
N ALA A 143 -13.92 -18.18 -22.49
CA ALA A 143 -13.57 -17.03 -23.32
C ALA A 143 -14.16 -15.71 -22.81
N ALA A 144 -15.25 -15.75 -22.04
CA ALA A 144 -15.84 -14.58 -21.44
C ALA A 144 -15.86 -14.68 -19.90
N SER A 145 -15.76 -13.56 -19.23
CA SER A 145 -15.96 -13.48 -17.78
C SER A 145 -16.55 -12.14 -17.35
N VAL A 146 -17.30 -12.21 -16.27
CA VAL A 146 -17.82 -11.04 -15.53
C VAL A 146 -17.23 -11.10 -14.13
N THR A 147 -16.73 -9.97 -13.65
CA THR A 147 -16.22 -9.83 -12.29
C THR A 147 -16.91 -8.64 -11.64
N LEU A 148 -17.55 -8.88 -10.51
CA LEU A 148 -18.04 -7.84 -9.61
C LEU A 148 -17.09 -7.78 -8.42
N ALA A 149 -16.53 -6.61 -8.14
CA ALA A 149 -15.64 -6.40 -7.01
C ALA A 149 -16.10 -5.21 -6.17
N VAL A 150 -15.99 -5.35 -4.87
CA VAL A 150 -16.25 -4.30 -3.89
C VAL A 150 -15.03 -4.14 -3.02
N ASN A 151 -14.41 -2.97 -3.08
CA ASN A 151 -13.29 -2.63 -2.21
C ASN A 151 -13.81 -2.01 -0.92
N ASP A 152 -13.15 -2.32 0.18
CA ASP A 152 -13.43 -1.77 1.52
C ASP A 152 -14.93 -1.81 1.87
N ILE A 153 -15.49 -3.03 1.91
CA ILE A 153 -16.93 -3.25 2.11
C ILE A 153 -17.47 -2.62 3.41
N PHE A 154 -16.62 -2.41 4.41
CA PHE A 154 -17.00 -1.82 5.69
C PHE A 154 -16.67 -0.32 5.80
N ARG A 155 -16.03 0.28 4.78
CA ARG A 155 -15.52 1.67 4.80
C ARG A 155 -14.58 1.94 5.98
N SER A 156 -13.77 0.96 6.32
CA SER A 156 -12.87 0.98 7.48
C SER A 156 -11.42 1.34 7.14
N ARG A 157 -11.06 1.41 5.84
CA ARG A 157 -9.72 1.76 5.35
C ARG A 157 -9.51 3.28 5.36
N GLY A 158 -9.72 3.89 6.52
CA GLY A 158 -9.50 5.32 6.73
C GLY A 158 -8.12 5.59 7.33
N ASN A 159 -7.34 6.45 6.70
CA ASN A 159 -6.05 6.87 7.22
C ASN A 159 -6.22 8.05 8.15
N THR A 160 -6.05 7.83 9.45
CA THR A 160 -6.06 8.88 10.47
C THR A 160 -4.63 9.15 10.92
N VAL A 161 -4.14 10.32 10.61
CA VAL A 161 -2.82 10.80 11.01
C VAL A 161 -2.97 11.71 12.21
N VAL A 162 -2.21 11.45 13.25
CA VAL A 162 -2.09 12.32 14.42
C VAL A 162 -0.67 12.90 14.44
N SER A 163 -0.59 14.19 14.25
CA SER A 163 0.67 14.96 14.36
C SER A 163 0.66 15.78 15.63
N SER A 164 1.74 15.73 16.39
CA SER A 164 1.90 16.51 17.61
C SER A 164 3.31 17.08 17.72
N GLY A 165 3.42 18.26 18.28
CA GLY A 165 4.66 18.95 18.54
C GLY A 165 4.46 19.90 19.71
N GLU A 166 5.49 20.72 19.98
CA GLU A 166 5.42 21.72 21.02
C GLU A 166 4.31 22.73 20.73
N GLY A 167 3.33 22.80 21.62
CA GLY A 167 2.20 23.74 21.51
C GLY A 167 1.09 23.35 20.57
N PHE A 168 1.13 22.20 19.87
CA PHE A 168 0.06 21.77 18.95
C PHE A 168 -0.20 20.28 18.95
N SER A 169 -1.45 19.92 18.62
CA SER A 169 -1.88 18.58 18.26
C SER A 169 -2.89 18.66 17.12
N GLN A 170 -2.64 17.96 16.04
CA GLN A 170 -3.49 17.95 14.86
C GLN A 170 -3.89 16.51 14.50
N THR A 171 -5.16 16.28 14.26
CA THR A 171 -5.66 15.02 13.73
C THR A 171 -6.21 15.25 12.33
N TYR A 172 -5.68 14.50 11.37
CA TYR A 172 -6.11 14.55 9.98
C TYR A 172 -6.65 13.19 9.56
N TYR A 173 -7.88 13.17 9.04
CA TYR A 173 -8.50 11.97 8.52
C TYR A 173 -8.62 12.03 7.00
N ARG A 174 -8.22 10.97 6.33
CA ARG A 174 -8.35 10.81 4.89
C ARG A 174 -8.84 9.42 4.52
N LEU A 175 -9.88 9.35 3.75
CA LEU A 175 -10.31 8.15 3.06
C LEU A 175 -9.57 8.06 1.71
N SER A 176 -8.42 7.39 1.69
CA SER A 176 -7.55 7.33 0.50
C SER A 176 -8.16 6.48 -0.61
N ASN A 177 -8.84 5.41 -0.24
CA ASN A 177 -9.51 4.50 -1.17
C ASN A 177 -10.98 4.38 -0.73
N PRO A 178 -11.87 5.23 -1.25
CA PRO A 178 -13.28 5.14 -0.90
C PRO A 178 -13.85 3.78 -1.32
N GLN A 179 -14.90 3.36 -0.63
CA GLN A 179 -15.65 2.17 -1.03
C GLN A 179 -15.99 2.25 -2.53
N LEU A 180 -15.53 1.28 -3.29
CA LEU A 180 -15.66 1.28 -4.73
C LEU A 180 -16.21 -0.04 -5.22
N VAL A 181 -17.32 0.03 -5.96
CA VAL A 181 -17.89 -1.11 -6.68
C VAL A 181 -17.42 -1.07 -8.12
N LYS A 182 -16.84 -2.17 -8.60
CA LYS A 182 -16.32 -2.31 -9.97
C LYS A 182 -17.01 -3.48 -10.65
N LEU A 183 -17.51 -3.25 -11.85
CA LEU A 183 -17.96 -4.29 -12.77
C LEU A 183 -16.95 -4.38 -13.93
N ASN A 184 -16.34 -5.54 -14.09
CA ASN A 184 -15.41 -5.79 -15.17
C ASN A 184 -15.93 -6.90 -16.08
N LEU A 185 -16.04 -6.60 -17.38
CA LEU A 185 -16.39 -7.53 -18.43
C LEU A 185 -15.14 -7.82 -19.24
N SER A 186 -14.82 -9.10 -19.44
CA SER A 186 -13.67 -9.52 -20.22
C SER A 186 -14.11 -10.53 -21.26
N TYR A 187 -13.66 -10.33 -22.50
CA TYR A 187 -13.85 -11.28 -23.58
C TYR A 187 -12.54 -11.50 -24.33
N ARG A 188 -12.12 -12.75 -24.41
CA ARG A 188 -10.91 -13.17 -25.12
C ARG A 188 -11.28 -13.75 -26.48
N PHE A 189 -10.84 -13.10 -27.53
CA PHE A 189 -11.02 -13.56 -28.94
C PHE A 189 -9.67 -13.88 -29.57
N GLY A 190 -9.70 -14.74 -30.58
CA GLY A 190 -8.50 -15.21 -31.27
C GLY A 190 -7.89 -16.47 -30.67
N LYS A 191 -7.07 -17.15 -31.45
CA LYS A 191 -6.24 -18.29 -31.03
C LYS A 191 -4.85 -17.72 -30.70
N MET A 192 -4.40 -17.88 -29.46
CA MET A 192 -3.01 -17.61 -29.11
C MET A 192 -2.17 -18.77 -29.64
N ASP A 193 -1.48 -18.58 -30.76
CA ASP A 193 -0.53 -19.57 -31.29
C ASP A 193 0.76 -19.46 -30.47
N MET A 194 0.94 -20.39 -29.52
CA MET A 194 2.12 -20.46 -28.67
C MET A 194 3.41 -20.74 -29.46
N ASN A 195 3.33 -21.05 -30.76
CA ASN A 195 4.50 -21.27 -31.58
C ASN A 195 5.18 -19.97 -32.04
N MET A 196 4.49 -18.83 -31.99
CA MET A 196 5.12 -17.52 -32.28
C MET A 196 6.28 -17.17 -31.34
N PHE A 197 6.24 -17.63 -30.11
CA PHE A 197 7.31 -17.37 -29.12
C PHE A 197 8.42 -18.44 -29.15
N LYS A 198 8.22 -19.61 -29.80
CA LYS A 198 9.26 -20.63 -29.96
C LYS A 198 10.24 -20.32 -31.08
N LYS A 199 9.83 -19.52 -32.07
CA LYS A 199 10.62 -19.28 -33.29
C LYS A 199 11.83 -18.38 -33.07
N ASN A 200 11.80 -17.51 -32.07
CA ASN A 200 12.91 -16.57 -31.78
C ASN A 200 14.08 -17.17 -30.97
N LYS A 201 13.93 -18.34 -30.38
CA LYS A 201 15.05 -18.94 -29.63
C LYS A 201 16.07 -19.68 -30.50
N ASN A 202 15.69 -20.07 -31.73
CA ASN A 202 16.58 -20.82 -32.60
C ASN A 202 17.36 -19.94 -33.63
N GLN A 203 16.99 -18.67 -33.83
CA GLN A 203 17.74 -17.77 -34.70
C GLN A 203 19.01 -17.23 -34.02
N ASN A 204 18.98 -16.94 -32.72
CA ASN A 204 20.17 -16.47 -31.99
C ASN A 204 21.22 -17.56 -31.71
N ALA A 205 20.88 -18.84 -31.91
CA ALA A 205 21.85 -19.95 -31.77
C ALA A 205 22.65 -20.21 -33.06
N MET A 206 22.17 -19.76 -34.23
CA MET A 206 22.90 -19.92 -35.49
C MET A 206 23.81 -18.76 -35.86
N GLU A 207 23.60 -17.55 -35.35
CA GLU A 207 24.51 -16.42 -35.56
C GLU A 207 25.80 -16.50 -34.72
N GLY A 208 25.82 -17.29 -33.65
CA GLY A 208 27.02 -17.52 -32.83
C GLY A 208 28.05 -18.51 -33.38
N ILE A 209 27.76 -19.18 -34.51
CA ILE A 209 28.65 -20.24 -35.09
C ILE A 209 29.42 -19.76 -36.33
N GLN A 210 29.17 -18.54 -36.82
CA GLN A 210 29.85 -18.00 -38.03
C GLN A 210 30.96 -16.98 -37.78
N MET A 211 31.43 -16.83 -36.53
CA MET A 211 32.61 -16.04 -36.23
C MET A 211 33.63 -16.87 -35.44
N GLN A 212 34.31 -17.77 -36.13
CA GLN A 212 35.65 -18.25 -35.82
C GLN A 212 36.45 -18.36 -37.11
#